data_78592ca34de3ed267bdc1b4bb056016b
#
_entry.id   78592ca34de3ed267bdc1b4bb056016b
#
_cell.length_a   1.000
_cell.length_b   1.000
_cell.length_c   1.000
_cell.angle_alpha   90.00
_cell.angle_beta   90.00
_cell.angle_gamma   90.00
#
_symmetry.space_group_name_H-M   'P 1'
#
loop_
_entity.id
_entity.type
_entity.pdbx_description
1 polymer ?
#
loop_
_entity_poly.entity_id
_entity_poly.type
_entity_poly.pdbx_seq_one_letter_code
_entity_poly.pdbx_strand_id
1 'polypeptide(L)'
;ANVRFSRQDLLKVYEDNKQQYYTEPKVRWQQIRINKTGAGGETEAVSVMRDAIAALKNNEDFGVVARKYSNGPKAETGGEWDWTGQNSLADKRIDRALFEIPEGKISEPLVSDDAFTMVKVIERNDGGYTPFEEVQDAINRKLQAEARTKAASDVITNLIEQAAIRTIFDEPS
;
A
#
# COMPACT_ATOMS: atom_id res chain seq x y z
N ALA A 1 33.28 -11.32 -18.38
CA ALA A 1 32.81 -12.67 -18.11
C ALA A 1 31.32 -12.58 -17.71
N ASN A 2 30.48 -13.41 -18.33
CA ASN A 2 29.06 -13.45 -17.98
C ASN A 2 28.94 -14.31 -16.71
N VAL A 3 28.69 -13.66 -15.58
CA VAL A 3 28.47 -14.38 -14.31
C VAL A 3 27.12 -15.07 -14.39
N ARG A 4 27.07 -16.37 -14.13
CA ARG A 4 25.82 -17.14 -14.07
C ARG A 4 25.51 -17.46 -12.61
N PHE A 5 24.29 -17.12 -12.20
CA PHE A 5 23.79 -17.45 -10.88
C PHE A 5 22.89 -18.69 -10.99
N SER A 6 23.06 -19.62 -10.07
CA SER A 6 22.21 -20.80 -9.98
C SER A 6 20.85 -20.43 -9.38
N ARG A 7 19.83 -21.28 -9.57
CA ARG A 7 18.53 -21.08 -8.92
C ARG A 7 18.66 -21.01 -7.38
N GLN A 8 19.60 -21.74 -6.80
CA GLN A 8 19.87 -21.71 -5.36
C GLN A 8 20.43 -20.36 -4.91
N ASP A 9 21.32 -19.76 -5.71
CA ASP A 9 21.84 -18.41 -5.43
C ASP A 9 20.72 -17.37 -5.45
N LEU A 10 19.85 -17.43 -6.45
CA LEU A 10 18.71 -16.53 -6.57
C LEU A 10 17.70 -16.71 -5.42
N LEU A 11 17.42 -17.95 -5.04
CA LEU A 11 16.53 -18.27 -3.93
C LEU A 11 17.10 -17.75 -2.60
N LYS A 12 18.41 -17.92 -2.40
CA LYS A 12 19.07 -17.37 -1.20
C LYS A 12 18.93 -15.84 -1.12
N VAL A 13 19.15 -15.14 -2.23
CA VAL A 13 18.96 -13.68 -2.28
C VAL A 13 17.52 -13.28 -1.99
N TYR A 14 16.55 -14.04 -2.50
CA TYR A 14 15.14 -13.83 -2.21
C TYR A 14 14.84 -13.98 -0.71
N GLU A 15 15.28 -15.09 -0.09
CA GLU A 15 15.04 -15.35 1.34
C GLU A 15 15.76 -14.33 2.25
N ASP A 16 17.01 -13.98 1.93
CA ASP A 16 17.78 -12.98 2.67
C ASP A 16 17.15 -11.57 2.59
N ASN A 17 16.38 -11.30 1.54
CA ASN A 17 15.73 -10.01 1.30
C ASN A 17 14.20 -10.11 1.25
N LYS A 18 13.62 -11.12 1.86
CA LYS A 18 12.19 -11.45 1.76
C LYS A 18 11.25 -10.28 2.04
N GLN A 19 11.61 -9.40 2.96
CA GLN A 19 10.82 -8.22 3.29
C GLN A 19 10.66 -7.22 2.13
N GLN A 20 11.58 -7.20 1.18
CA GLN A 20 11.48 -6.36 -0.03
C GLN A 20 10.38 -6.85 -0.98
N TYR A 21 9.96 -8.09 -0.86
CA TYR A 21 8.92 -8.73 -1.66
C TYR A 21 7.59 -8.84 -0.93
N TYR A 22 7.48 -8.21 0.24
CA TYR A 22 6.24 -8.13 0.98
C TYR A 22 5.44 -6.89 0.60
N THR A 23 4.17 -7.08 0.29
CA THR A 23 3.20 -6.01 0.09
C THR A 23 2.21 -6.03 1.25
N GLU A 24 2.04 -4.89 1.91
CA GLU A 24 1.04 -4.78 2.98
C GLU A 24 -0.39 -4.85 2.43
N PRO A 25 -1.33 -5.43 3.17
CA PRO A 25 -2.75 -5.39 2.83
C PRO A 25 -3.22 -3.95 2.69
N LYS A 26 -4.02 -3.67 1.65
CA LYS A 26 -4.61 -2.35 1.41
C LYS A 26 -5.96 -2.47 0.74
N VAL A 27 -6.79 -1.44 0.95
CA VAL A 27 -8.14 -1.37 0.38
C VAL A 27 -8.40 -0.01 -0.25
N ARG A 28 -9.19 0.01 -1.33
CA ARG A 28 -9.91 1.20 -1.79
C ARG A 28 -11.32 1.13 -1.25
N TRP A 29 -11.85 2.26 -0.80
CA TRP A 29 -13.08 2.25 -0.04
C TRP A 29 -13.87 3.54 -0.17
N GLN A 30 -15.11 3.50 0.28
CA GLN A 30 -16.01 4.64 0.37
C GLN A 30 -16.51 4.81 1.78
N GLN A 31 -16.85 6.05 2.13
CA GLN A 31 -17.34 6.44 3.45
C GLN A 31 -18.63 7.25 3.36
N ILE A 32 -19.59 6.92 4.20
CA ILE A 32 -20.69 7.80 4.60
C ILE A 32 -20.45 8.16 6.06
N ARG A 33 -20.29 9.45 6.35
CA ARG A 33 -20.12 9.94 7.71
C ARG A 33 -21.18 10.98 8.00
N ILE A 34 -21.89 10.83 9.11
CA ILE A 34 -22.94 11.73 9.57
C ILE A 34 -22.55 12.23 10.96
N ASN A 35 -22.20 13.51 11.05
CA ASN A 35 -21.76 14.13 12.30
C ASN A 35 -22.96 14.35 13.23
N LYS A 36 -22.72 14.13 14.53
CA LYS A 36 -23.71 14.36 15.60
C LYS A 36 -23.73 15.81 16.09
N THR A 37 -22.79 16.62 15.63
CA THR A 37 -22.55 17.99 16.11
C THR A 37 -23.33 19.09 15.35
N GLY A 38 -24.24 18.70 14.44
CA GLY A 38 -25.09 19.63 13.70
C GLY A 38 -26.23 20.22 14.53
N ALA A 39 -27.03 21.11 13.93
CA ALA A 39 -28.13 21.84 14.58
C ALA A 39 -29.20 20.94 15.22
N GLY A 40 -29.43 19.74 14.66
CA GLY A 40 -30.35 18.72 15.21
C GLY A 40 -29.71 17.69 16.14
N GLY A 41 -28.41 17.78 16.35
CA GLY A 41 -27.66 16.89 17.24
C GLY A 41 -27.74 15.41 16.86
N GLU A 42 -27.61 14.56 17.85
CA GLU A 42 -27.63 13.09 17.64
C GLU A 42 -28.95 12.57 17.11
N THR A 43 -30.09 13.16 17.51
CA THR A 43 -31.42 12.73 17.04
C THR A 43 -31.56 12.90 15.54
N GLU A 44 -31.14 14.04 14.99
CA GLU A 44 -31.13 14.26 13.55
C GLU A 44 -30.15 13.34 12.84
N ALA A 45 -28.93 13.17 13.39
CA ALA A 45 -27.93 12.28 12.84
C ALA A 45 -28.43 10.82 12.74
N VAL A 46 -29.18 10.34 13.75
CA VAL A 46 -29.84 9.01 13.72
C VAL A 46 -30.86 8.94 12.60
N SER A 47 -31.69 9.99 12.42
CA SER A 47 -32.69 10.03 11.35
C SER A 47 -32.05 9.99 9.97
N VAL A 48 -31.03 10.82 9.74
CA VAL A 48 -30.29 10.86 8.48
C VAL A 48 -29.57 9.54 8.19
N MET A 49 -28.97 8.91 9.21
CA MET A 49 -28.34 7.59 9.03
C MET A 49 -29.38 6.51 8.68
N ARG A 50 -30.56 6.55 9.27
CA ARG A 50 -31.65 5.64 8.94
C ARG A 50 -32.09 5.79 7.49
N ASP A 51 -32.22 7.01 6.99
CA ASP A 51 -32.59 7.29 5.60
C ASP A 51 -31.50 6.80 4.64
N ALA A 52 -30.23 7.03 4.97
CA ALA A 52 -29.11 6.50 4.19
C ALA A 52 -29.10 4.97 4.13
N ILE A 53 -29.35 4.31 5.25
CA ILE A 53 -29.45 2.83 5.30
C ILE A 53 -30.65 2.35 4.46
N ALA A 54 -31.80 3.03 4.51
CA ALA A 54 -32.95 2.68 3.70
C ALA A 54 -32.66 2.80 2.20
N ALA A 55 -31.97 3.87 1.78
CA ALA A 55 -31.52 4.05 0.40
C ALA A 55 -30.59 2.92 -0.06
N LEU A 56 -29.61 2.55 0.76
CA LEU A 56 -28.71 1.43 0.48
C LEU A 56 -29.43 0.08 0.40
N LYS A 57 -30.42 -0.15 1.25
CA LYS A 57 -31.28 -1.36 1.21
C LYS A 57 -32.14 -1.42 -0.06
N ASN A 58 -32.48 -0.27 -0.62
CA ASN A 58 -33.17 -0.15 -1.91
C ASN A 58 -32.22 -0.22 -3.12
N ASN A 59 -30.96 -0.65 -2.89
CA ASN A 59 -29.91 -0.78 -3.89
C ASN A 59 -29.50 0.53 -4.57
N GLU A 60 -29.66 1.67 -3.91
CA GLU A 60 -29.04 2.92 -4.38
C GLU A 60 -27.52 2.78 -4.29
N ASP A 61 -26.81 3.38 -5.27
CA ASP A 61 -25.36 3.39 -5.30
C ASP A 61 -24.78 4.10 -4.06
N PHE A 62 -23.77 3.50 -3.43
CA PHE A 62 -23.16 4.00 -2.20
C PHE A 62 -22.63 5.43 -2.37
N GLY A 63 -21.99 5.74 -3.50
CA GLY A 63 -21.47 7.07 -3.78
C GLY A 63 -22.58 8.10 -3.95
N VAL A 64 -23.73 7.72 -4.52
CA VAL A 64 -24.93 8.57 -4.60
C VAL A 64 -25.47 8.88 -3.21
N VAL A 65 -25.60 7.86 -2.37
CA VAL A 65 -26.05 8.00 -0.98
C VAL A 65 -25.07 8.84 -0.17
N ALA A 66 -23.76 8.66 -0.38
CA ALA A 66 -22.72 9.48 0.26
C ALA A 66 -22.86 10.96 -0.12
N ARG A 67 -23.04 11.28 -1.40
CA ARG A 67 -23.27 12.67 -1.84
C ARG A 67 -24.51 13.29 -1.24
N LYS A 68 -25.56 12.51 -1.03
CA LYS A 68 -26.85 12.99 -0.54
C LYS A 68 -26.89 13.19 0.98
N TYR A 69 -26.30 12.29 1.73
CA TYR A 69 -26.50 12.21 3.19
C TYR A 69 -25.21 12.45 4.00
N SER A 70 -24.03 12.20 3.43
CA SER A 70 -22.78 12.35 4.16
C SER A 70 -22.40 13.80 4.31
N ASN A 71 -21.92 14.17 5.50
CA ASN A 71 -21.27 15.45 5.76
C ASN A 71 -19.80 15.29 6.18
N GLY A 72 -19.26 14.11 5.93
CA GLY A 72 -17.85 13.80 6.15
C GLY A 72 -16.95 14.23 4.99
N PRO A 73 -15.63 14.03 5.14
CA PRO A 73 -14.67 14.26 4.07
C PRO A 73 -15.04 13.51 2.79
N LYS A 74 -14.83 14.15 1.62
CA LYS A 74 -15.07 13.55 0.29
C LYS A 74 -16.53 13.17 -0.01
N ALA A 75 -17.50 13.65 0.78
CA ALA A 75 -18.93 13.43 0.52
C ALA A 75 -19.33 13.82 -0.92
N GLU A 76 -18.85 14.97 -1.40
CA GLU A 76 -19.11 15.50 -2.76
C GLU A 76 -18.59 14.59 -3.87
N THR A 77 -17.54 13.80 -3.61
CA THR A 77 -16.97 12.84 -4.54
C THR A 77 -17.45 11.40 -4.30
N GLY A 78 -18.59 11.24 -3.61
CA GLY A 78 -19.14 9.91 -3.30
C GLY A 78 -18.44 9.17 -2.15
N GLY A 79 -17.68 9.90 -1.34
CA GLY A 79 -16.98 9.37 -0.18
C GLY A 79 -15.77 8.50 -0.51
N GLU A 80 -15.24 8.56 -1.72
CA GLU A 80 -14.16 7.68 -2.18
C GLU A 80 -12.81 8.03 -1.56
N TRP A 81 -12.13 6.99 -1.08
CA TRP A 81 -10.76 6.99 -0.58
C TRP A 81 -9.88 6.07 -1.42
N ASP A 82 -8.68 6.54 -1.68
CA ASP A 82 -7.67 5.76 -2.38
C ASP A 82 -7.09 4.64 -1.50
N TRP A 83 -6.18 3.87 -2.06
CA TRP A 83 -5.53 2.76 -1.37
C TRP A 83 -5.05 3.12 0.03
N THR A 84 -5.64 2.47 1.01
CA THR A 84 -5.37 2.67 2.44
C THR A 84 -4.81 1.39 3.02
N GLY A 85 -3.63 1.47 3.62
CA GLY A 85 -2.97 0.34 4.27
C GLY A 85 -3.59 -0.01 5.61
N GLN A 86 -3.45 -1.27 6.03
CA GLN A 86 -3.90 -1.74 7.34
C GLN A 86 -3.17 -0.99 8.46
N ASN A 87 -3.88 -0.65 9.52
CA ASN A 87 -3.41 0.11 10.69
C ASN A 87 -3.00 1.57 10.42
N SER A 88 -3.26 2.10 9.22
CA SER A 88 -2.91 3.48 8.85
C SER A 88 -3.92 4.53 9.32
N LEU A 89 -5.16 4.14 9.61
CA LEU A 89 -6.20 5.08 10.04
C LEU A 89 -6.14 5.34 11.55
N ALA A 90 -6.43 6.59 11.92
CA ALA A 90 -6.52 6.99 13.33
C ALA A 90 -7.71 6.32 14.03
N ASP A 91 -8.87 6.25 13.37
CA ASP A 91 -10.04 5.54 13.90
C ASP A 91 -9.90 4.02 13.66
N LYS A 92 -9.54 3.31 14.72
CA LYS A 92 -9.30 1.86 14.67
C LYS A 92 -10.57 1.03 14.43
N ARG A 93 -11.77 1.60 14.61
CA ARG A 93 -13.04 0.93 14.27
C ARG A 93 -13.23 0.91 12.76
N ILE A 94 -12.95 2.03 12.08
CA ILE A 94 -13.00 2.11 10.62
C ILE A 94 -11.92 1.20 10.03
N ASP A 95 -10.70 1.29 10.53
CA ASP A 95 -9.58 0.46 10.08
C ASP A 95 -9.93 -1.03 10.15
N ARG A 96 -10.42 -1.50 11.30
CA ARG A 96 -10.83 -2.89 11.49
C ARG A 96 -11.95 -3.29 10.53
N ALA A 97 -13.01 -2.48 10.43
CA ALA A 97 -14.14 -2.78 9.54
C ALA A 97 -13.69 -2.95 8.09
N LEU A 98 -12.79 -2.07 7.60
CA LEU A 98 -12.26 -2.13 6.23
C LEU A 98 -11.51 -3.43 5.92
N PHE A 99 -10.83 -4.00 6.91
CA PHE A 99 -10.05 -5.22 6.71
C PHE A 99 -10.77 -6.51 7.10
N GLU A 100 -11.91 -6.41 7.79
CA GLU A 100 -12.77 -7.56 8.14
C GLU A 100 -13.90 -7.79 7.12
N ILE A 101 -14.50 -6.74 6.55
CA ILE A 101 -15.61 -6.91 5.60
C ILE A 101 -15.09 -7.32 4.21
N PRO A 102 -15.81 -8.20 3.49
CA PRO A 102 -15.44 -8.59 2.14
C PRO A 102 -15.54 -7.43 1.13
N GLU A 103 -14.81 -7.56 0.01
CA GLU A 103 -14.93 -6.65 -1.13
C GLU A 103 -16.37 -6.54 -1.62
N GLY A 104 -16.81 -5.33 -1.92
CA GLY A 104 -18.17 -5.00 -2.35
C GLY A 104 -19.20 -4.93 -1.23
N LYS A 105 -18.83 -5.25 0.01
CA LYS A 105 -19.76 -5.22 1.17
C LYS A 105 -19.67 -3.89 1.91
N ILE A 106 -20.75 -3.59 2.63
CA ILE A 106 -20.93 -2.39 3.44
C ILE A 106 -20.89 -2.79 4.91
N SER A 107 -20.25 -2.00 5.75
CA SER A 107 -20.22 -2.24 7.20
C SER A 107 -21.58 -1.94 7.85
N GLU A 108 -21.79 -2.50 9.04
CA GLU A 108 -22.77 -1.95 9.97
C GLU A 108 -22.38 -0.50 10.35
N PRO A 109 -23.32 0.32 10.82
CA PRO A 109 -23.00 1.66 11.31
C PRO A 109 -22.01 1.61 12.48
N LEU A 110 -20.87 2.28 12.29
CA LEU A 110 -19.84 2.45 13.31
C LEU A 110 -20.14 3.71 14.11
N VAL A 111 -20.28 3.58 15.42
CA VAL A 111 -20.69 4.67 16.31
C VAL A 111 -19.46 5.25 17.00
N SER A 112 -19.29 6.57 16.89
CA SER A 112 -18.34 7.35 17.69
C SER A 112 -19.07 8.41 18.51
N ASP A 113 -18.34 9.13 19.35
CA ASP A 113 -18.92 10.23 20.14
C ASP A 113 -19.44 11.36 19.26
N ASP A 114 -18.80 11.57 18.12
CA ASP A 114 -19.01 12.72 17.22
C ASP A 114 -19.73 12.37 15.90
N ALA A 115 -19.84 11.09 15.55
CA ALA A 115 -20.43 10.67 14.27
C ALA A 115 -20.93 9.23 14.21
N PHE A 116 -21.79 8.99 13.22
CA PHE A 116 -22.09 7.67 12.67
C PHE A 116 -21.33 7.50 11.35
N THR A 117 -20.71 6.37 11.14
CA THR A 117 -19.93 6.10 9.92
C THR A 117 -20.28 4.74 9.35
N MET A 118 -20.45 4.67 8.03
CA MET A 118 -20.52 3.41 7.28
C MET A 118 -19.43 3.41 6.23
N VAL A 119 -18.86 2.25 5.98
CA VAL A 119 -17.82 2.07 4.97
C VAL A 119 -18.18 0.94 4.01
N LYS A 120 -17.71 1.07 2.77
CA LYS A 120 -17.79 0.05 1.74
C LYS A 120 -16.41 -0.19 1.17
N VAL A 121 -16.00 -1.45 1.11
CA VAL A 121 -14.76 -1.84 0.41
C VAL A 121 -15.06 -1.96 -1.08
N ILE A 122 -14.39 -1.16 -1.90
CA ILE A 122 -14.52 -1.18 -3.36
C ILE A 122 -13.62 -2.25 -3.93
N GLU A 123 -12.37 -2.28 -3.49
CA GLU A 123 -11.31 -3.12 -4.01
C GLU A 123 -10.33 -3.48 -2.90
N ARG A 124 -9.85 -4.71 -2.89
CA ARG A 124 -8.95 -5.24 -1.86
C ARG A 124 -7.69 -5.80 -2.49
N ASN A 125 -6.56 -5.52 -1.88
CA ASN A 125 -5.32 -6.23 -2.09
C ASN A 125 -4.91 -6.83 -0.74
N ASP A 126 -4.96 -8.14 -0.63
CA ASP A 126 -4.67 -8.84 0.64
C ASP A 126 -3.17 -8.82 0.99
N GLY A 127 -2.34 -8.28 0.09
CA GLY A 127 -0.90 -8.22 0.30
C GLY A 127 -0.25 -9.61 0.29
N GLY A 128 0.84 -9.71 1.04
CA GLY A 128 1.61 -10.94 1.14
C GLY A 128 2.95 -10.88 0.42
N TYR A 129 3.65 -12.00 0.42
CA TYR A 129 4.93 -12.12 -0.26
C TYR A 129 4.74 -12.46 -1.73
N THR A 130 5.38 -11.69 -2.62
CA THR A 130 5.47 -12.05 -4.03
C THR A 130 6.26 -13.37 -4.16
N PRO A 131 5.72 -14.41 -4.82
CA PRO A 131 6.39 -15.69 -4.97
C PRO A 131 7.75 -15.55 -5.66
N PHE A 132 8.71 -16.38 -5.26
CA PHE A 132 10.05 -16.40 -5.85
C PHE A 132 10.02 -16.55 -7.38
N GLU A 133 9.14 -17.39 -7.90
CA GLU A 133 8.96 -17.66 -9.32
C GLU A 133 8.64 -16.39 -10.14
N GLU A 134 7.95 -15.45 -9.54
CA GLU A 134 7.59 -14.18 -10.21
C GLU A 134 8.73 -13.17 -10.23
N VAL A 135 9.65 -13.25 -9.27
CA VAL A 135 10.74 -12.28 -9.09
C VAL A 135 12.12 -12.81 -9.46
N GLN A 136 12.27 -14.12 -9.70
CA GLN A 136 13.58 -14.75 -9.97
C GLN A 136 14.34 -14.09 -11.13
N ASP A 137 13.66 -13.72 -12.21
CA ASP A 137 14.30 -13.09 -13.36
C ASP A 137 14.75 -11.66 -13.05
N ALA A 138 13.99 -10.93 -12.24
CA ALA A 138 14.36 -9.61 -11.79
C ALA A 138 15.59 -9.68 -10.85
N ILE A 139 15.62 -10.64 -9.94
CA ILE A 139 16.76 -10.89 -9.06
C ILE A 139 18.01 -11.23 -9.89
N ASN A 140 17.88 -12.12 -10.87
CA ASN A 140 18.99 -12.50 -11.74
C ASN A 140 19.55 -11.30 -12.51
N ARG A 141 18.69 -10.48 -13.12
CA ARG A 141 19.11 -9.24 -13.82
C ARG A 141 19.84 -8.28 -12.88
N LYS A 142 19.33 -8.09 -11.66
CA LYS A 142 19.94 -7.24 -10.65
C LYS A 142 21.34 -7.73 -10.29
N LEU A 143 21.49 -9.01 -9.95
CA LEU A 143 22.79 -9.60 -9.59
C LEU A 143 23.80 -9.55 -10.74
N GLN A 144 23.34 -9.76 -11.98
CA GLN A 144 24.22 -9.62 -13.16
C GLN A 144 24.70 -8.18 -13.36
N ALA A 145 23.80 -7.19 -13.14
CA ALA A 145 24.18 -5.77 -13.21
C ALA A 145 25.18 -5.41 -12.12
N GLU A 146 24.95 -5.86 -10.89
CA GLU A 146 25.86 -5.64 -9.77
C GLU A 146 27.24 -6.28 -10.02
N ALA A 147 27.27 -7.51 -10.53
CA ALA A 147 28.52 -8.21 -10.88
C ALA A 147 29.30 -7.47 -11.98
N ARG A 148 28.63 -6.92 -12.99
CA ARG A 148 29.29 -6.11 -14.04
C ARG A 148 29.85 -4.82 -13.48
N THR A 149 29.09 -4.11 -12.63
CA THR A 149 29.54 -2.87 -11.99
C THR A 149 30.76 -3.12 -11.10
N LYS A 150 30.72 -4.20 -10.32
CA LYS A 150 31.85 -4.60 -9.47
C LYS A 150 33.09 -4.93 -10.30
N ALA A 151 32.95 -5.73 -11.34
CA ALA A 151 34.06 -6.06 -12.23
C ALA A 151 34.70 -4.83 -12.87
N ALA A 152 33.90 -3.88 -13.32
CA ALA A 152 34.39 -2.60 -13.86
C ALA A 152 35.12 -1.77 -12.80
N SER A 153 34.58 -1.68 -11.59
CA SER A 153 35.23 -1.01 -10.46
C SER A 153 36.56 -1.64 -10.08
N ASP A 154 36.64 -2.96 -10.01
CA ASP A 154 37.85 -3.69 -9.69
C ASP A 154 38.95 -3.44 -10.74
N VAL A 155 38.59 -3.41 -12.03
CA VAL A 155 39.53 -3.06 -13.11
C VAL A 155 40.09 -1.65 -12.95
N ILE A 156 39.22 -0.67 -12.67
CA ILE A 156 39.62 0.73 -12.46
C ILE A 156 40.55 0.84 -11.26
N THR A 157 40.21 0.21 -10.15
CA THR A 157 41.03 0.19 -8.93
C THR A 157 42.42 -0.38 -9.21
N ASN A 158 42.52 -1.52 -9.89
CA ASN A 158 43.78 -2.13 -10.26
C ASN A 158 44.60 -1.25 -11.18
N LEU A 159 43.99 -0.55 -12.15
CA LEU A 159 44.68 0.37 -13.03
C LEU A 159 45.26 1.57 -12.26
N ILE A 160 44.52 2.13 -11.31
CA ILE A 160 44.97 3.23 -10.46
C ILE A 160 46.16 2.79 -9.59
N GLU A 161 46.07 1.61 -8.97
CA GLU A 161 47.17 1.06 -8.16
C GLU A 161 48.42 0.83 -8.98
N GLN A 162 48.30 0.26 -10.18
CA GLN A 162 49.45 0.08 -11.09
C GLN A 162 50.06 1.40 -11.57
N ALA A 163 49.24 2.41 -11.85
CA ALA A 163 49.71 3.74 -12.22
C ALA A 163 50.45 4.42 -11.05
N ALA A 164 49.90 4.31 -9.83
CA ALA A 164 50.54 4.87 -8.63
C ALA A 164 51.90 4.22 -8.34
N ILE A 165 52.03 2.90 -8.51
CA ILE A 165 53.32 2.18 -8.33
C ILE A 165 54.33 2.64 -9.39
N ARG A 166 53.95 2.83 -10.66
CA ARG A 166 54.86 3.34 -11.70
C ARG A 166 55.41 4.72 -11.38
N THR A 167 54.53 5.62 -10.90
CA THR A 167 54.92 7.01 -10.57
C THR A 167 55.92 7.07 -9.43
N ILE A 168 55.90 6.15 -8.49
CA ILE A 168 56.83 6.08 -7.36
C ILE A 168 58.21 5.54 -7.80
N PHE A 169 58.29 4.69 -8.84
CA PHE A 169 59.53 4.10 -9.32
C PHE A 169 60.17 4.85 -10.50
N ASP A 170 59.49 5.80 -11.13
CA ASP A 170 59.96 6.57 -12.29
C ASP A 170 60.41 8.01 -11.95
N GLU A 171 60.69 8.37 -10.69
CA GLU A 171 61.39 9.63 -10.38
C GLU A 171 62.87 9.49 -10.75
N PRO A 172 63.35 10.26 -11.73
CA PRO A 172 64.78 10.27 -12.06
C PRO A 172 65.58 10.97 -10.96
N SER A 173 66.65 10.34 -10.57
CA SER A 173 67.70 10.86 -9.67
C SER A 173 68.39 12.05 -10.27
#